data_d6f4835cbf2d188a3e8d4d67583957ea
#
_entry.id   d6f4835cbf2d188a3e8d4d67583957ea
#
_cell.length_a   1.000
_cell.length_b   1.000
_cell.length_c   1.000
_cell.angle_alpha   90.00
_cell.angle_beta   90.00
_cell.angle_gamma   90.00
#
_symmetry.space_group_name_H-M   'P 1'
#
loop_
_entity.id
_entity.type
_entity.pdbx_description
1 polymer ?
#
loop_
_entity_poly.entity_id
_entity_poly.type
_entity_poly.pdbx_seq_one_letter_code
_entity_poly.pdbx_strand_id
1 'polypeptide(L)'
;MEYTSGDYSRHYIVQALFKLMETDDYTDIRVTDICAKAGVGRATFYRYFPSKEAVIKFYFESRNTEFKRGQQYKPRCKEDYLDIIENVVDALEKNKREIRLLQKAHLEYLYFDFMNEGFIELFKNELDHGNLFLAAGYSGAIFNISMRWVQSDCQEDKSLVVSAIEQITFGGRRTRPKVKKFFTRESRLNFPQPKNQVID
;
A
#
# COMPACT_ATOMS: atom_id res chain seq x y z
N MET A 1 -21.33 -15.12 10.14
CA MET A 1 -20.92 -14.19 11.21
C MET A 1 -22.03 -13.18 11.38
N GLU A 2 -22.66 -13.10 12.56
CA GLU A 2 -23.58 -11.99 12.86
C GLU A 2 -22.76 -10.72 13.06
N TYR A 3 -23.03 -9.71 12.25
CA TYR A 3 -22.45 -8.37 12.40
C TYR A 3 -23.12 -7.69 13.60
N THR A 4 -22.32 -7.17 14.52
CA THR A 4 -22.82 -6.36 15.61
C THR A 4 -23.23 -4.97 15.12
N SER A 5 -24.09 -4.26 15.85
CA SER A 5 -24.46 -2.85 15.55
C SER A 5 -23.21 -1.95 15.41
N GLY A 6 -22.13 -2.27 16.12
CA GLY A 6 -20.84 -1.56 16.02
C GLY A 6 -20.11 -1.80 14.72
N ASP A 7 -20.22 -2.99 14.14
CA ASP A 7 -19.59 -3.34 12.87
C ASP A 7 -20.27 -2.60 11.71
N TYR A 8 -21.58 -2.47 11.74
CA TYR A 8 -22.32 -1.66 10.76
C TYR A 8 -21.92 -0.18 10.83
N SER A 9 -21.83 0.40 12.03
CA SER A 9 -21.44 1.80 12.17
C SER A 9 -20.04 2.06 11.64
N ARG A 10 -19.06 1.20 11.91
CA ARG A 10 -17.70 1.31 11.37
C ARG A 10 -17.70 1.22 9.85
N HIS A 11 -18.44 0.27 9.30
CA HIS A 11 -18.54 0.08 7.85
C HIS A 11 -19.13 1.31 7.15
N TYR A 12 -20.23 1.88 7.67
CA TYR A 12 -20.83 3.09 7.08
C TYR A 12 -19.91 4.31 7.19
N ILE A 13 -19.16 4.48 8.28
CA ILE A 13 -18.18 5.55 8.42
C ILE A 13 -17.08 5.43 7.36
N VAL A 14 -16.55 4.21 7.16
CA VAL A 14 -15.54 3.94 6.12
C VAL A 14 -16.07 4.28 4.73
N GLN A 15 -17.26 3.77 4.38
CA GLN A 15 -17.87 4.05 3.08
C GLN A 15 -18.13 5.54 2.87
N ALA A 16 -18.60 6.23 3.91
CA ALA A 16 -18.88 7.66 3.84
C ALA A 16 -17.61 8.48 3.55
N LEU A 17 -16.49 8.17 4.23
CA LEU A 17 -15.22 8.86 3.99
C LEU A 17 -14.73 8.66 2.56
N PHE A 18 -14.61 7.42 2.08
CA PHE A 18 -14.16 7.17 0.70
C PHE A 18 -15.09 7.78 -0.34
N LYS A 19 -16.41 7.80 -0.08
CA LYS A 19 -17.37 8.43 -0.99
C LYS A 19 -17.24 9.96 -1.03
N LEU A 20 -16.89 10.60 0.08
CA LEU A 20 -16.58 12.04 0.10
C LEU A 20 -15.26 12.33 -0.64
N MET A 21 -14.23 11.50 -0.46
CA MET A 21 -12.95 11.65 -1.15
C MET A 21 -13.05 11.55 -2.69
N GLU A 22 -14.13 11.03 -3.25
CA GLU A 22 -14.35 11.03 -4.70
C GLU A 22 -14.56 12.43 -5.25
N THR A 23 -15.27 13.29 -4.52
CA THR A 23 -15.73 14.60 -4.95
C THR A 23 -14.98 15.75 -4.29
N ASP A 24 -14.57 15.58 -3.05
CA ASP A 24 -14.00 16.64 -2.22
C ASP A 24 -12.51 16.38 -1.96
N ASP A 25 -11.76 17.45 -1.70
CA ASP A 25 -10.38 17.33 -1.24
C ASP A 25 -10.36 16.84 0.21
N TYR A 26 -9.50 15.87 0.49
CA TYR A 26 -9.42 15.21 1.80
C TYR A 26 -9.24 16.21 2.96
N THR A 27 -8.48 17.28 2.74
CA THR A 27 -8.25 18.34 3.74
C THR A 27 -9.54 19.05 4.14
N ASP A 28 -10.47 19.20 3.21
CA ASP A 28 -11.73 19.91 3.42
C ASP A 28 -12.83 19.05 4.05
N ILE A 29 -12.70 17.73 3.93
CA ILE A 29 -13.65 16.77 4.53
C ILE A 29 -13.57 16.84 6.05
N ARG A 30 -14.66 17.27 6.69
CA ARG A 30 -14.79 17.33 8.15
C ARG A 30 -15.40 16.03 8.69
N VAL A 31 -15.12 15.76 9.97
CA VAL A 31 -15.77 14.62 10.67
C VAL A 31 -17.29 14.75 10.67
N THR A 32 -17.81 15.98 10.71
CA THR A 32 -19.25 16.25 10.62
C THR A 32 -19.85 15.77 9.30
N ASP A 33 -19.13 15.93 8.19
CA ASP A 33 -19.59 15.55 6.86
C ASP A 33 -19.61 14.03 6.72
N ILE A 34 -18.58 13.36 7.27
CA ILE A 34 -18.52 11.90 7.35
C ILE A 34 -19.69 11.38 8.20
N CYS A 35 -19.93 11.98 9.37
CA CYS A 35 -21.02 11.56 10.24
C CYS A 35 -22.39 11.73 9.57
N ALA A 36 -22.62 12.88 8.93
CA ALA A 36 -23.86 13.14 8.20
C ALA A 36 -24.10 12.12 7.09
N LYS A 37 -23.05 11.84 6.30
CA LYS A 37 -23.12 10.87 5.20
C LYS A 37 -23.27 9.43 5.68
N ALA A 38 -22.67 9.07 6.81
CA ALA A 38 -22.74 7.73 7.42
C ALA A 38 -24.04 7.52 8.24
N GLY A 39 -24.83 8.58 8.50
CA GLY A 39 -26.01 8.49 9.35
C GLY A 39 -25.69 8.19 10.83
N VAL A 40 -24.54 8.67 11.34
CA VAL A 40 -24.10 8.45 12.72
C VAL A 40 -23.83 9.76 13.45
N GLY A 41 -23.93 9.74 14.78
CA GLY A 41 -23.54 10.86 15.61
C GLY A 41 -22.02 11.00 15.76
N ARG A 42 -21.53 12.23 16.04
CA ARG A 42 -20.10 12.51 16.31
C ARG A 42 -19.55 11.66 17.46
N ALA A 43 -20.35 11.44 18.52
CA ALA A 43 -19.94 10.57 19.63
C ALA A 43 -19.70 9.13 19.17
N THR A 44 -20.51 8.62 18.23
CA THR A 44 -20.34 7.31 17.62
C THR A 44 -19.07 7.25 16.78
N PHE A 45 -18.78 8.29 15.99
CA PHE A 45 -17.54 8.37 15.23
C PHE A 45 -16.32 8.29 16.15
N TYR A 46 -16.22 9.18 17.16
CA TYR A 46 -15.05 9.23 18.04
C TYR A 46 -14.91 8.03 18.98
N ARG A 47 -16.01 7.30 19.22
CA ARG A 47 -15.93 5.99 19.93
C ARG A 47 -15.14 4.94 19.15
N TYR A 48 -15.19 5.00 17.81
CA TYR A 48 -14.52 4.01 16.94
C TYR A 48 -13.22 4.52 16.34
N PHE A 49 -13.14 5.80 16.01
CA PHE A 49 -12.03 6.38 15.25
C PHE A 49 -11.58 7.70 15.86
N PRO A 50 -10.32 7.81 16.31
CA PRO A 50 -9.79 9.07 16.85
C PRO A 50 -9.60 10.13 15.75
N SER A 51 -9.46 9.73 14.48
CA SER A 51 -9.23 10.63 13.34
C SER A 51 -9.73 10.04 12.02
N LYS A 52 -9.71 10.85 10.94
CA LYS A 52 -10.02 10.39 9.57
C LYS A 52 -8.99 9.34 9.09
N GLU A 53 -7.73 9.53 9.43
CA GLU A 53 -6.64 8.59 9.09
C GLU A 53 -6.87 7.22 9.74
N ALA A 54 -7.40 7.19 10.97
CA ALA A 54 -7.74 5.93 11.65
C ALA A 54 -8.85 5.16 10.92
N VAL A 55 -9.77 5.85 10.23
CA VAL A 55 -10.79 5.22 9.38
C VAL A 55 -10.13 4.53 8.18
N ILE A 56 -9.15 5.19 7.55
CA ILE A 56 -8.39 4.63 6.41
C ILE A 56 -7.57 3.42 6.86
N LYS A 57 -6.84 3.53 7.97
CA LYS A 57 -6.07 2.40 8.53
C LYS A 57 -6.97 1.19 8.80
N PHE A 58 -8.09 1.41 9.48
CA PHE A 58 -9.07 0.36 9.76
C PHE A 58 -9.58 -0.33 8.49
N TYR A 59 -9.79 0.41 7.41
CA TYR A 59 -10.21 -0.16 6.13
C TYR A 59 -9.23 -1.22 5.63
N PHE A 60 -7.94 -0.90 5.59
CA PHE A 60 -6.91 -1.85 5.11
C PHE A 60 -6.64 -2.97 6.12
N GLU A 61 -6.64 -2.69 7.42
CA GLU A 61 -6.46 -3.71 8.47
C GLU A 61 -7.58 -4.75 8.44
N SER A 62 -8.84 -4.32 8.28
CA SER A 62 -9.98 -5.24 8.21
C SER A 62 -9.86 -6.20 7.03
N ARG A 63 -9.41 -5.71 5.86
CA ARG A 63 -9.17 -6.52 4.67
C ARG A 63 -7.97 -7.44 4.80
N ASN A 64 -6.92 -7.01 5.52
CA ASN A 64 -5.79 -7.88 5.83
C ASN A 64 -6.19 -9.03 6.76
N THR A 65 -7.12 -8.79 7.68
CA THR A 65 -7.64 -9.86 8.55
C THR A 65 -8.41 -10.90 7.74
N GLU A 66 -9.19 -10.48 6.74
CA GLU A 66 -9.87 -11.37 5.81
C GLU A 66 -8.85 -12.16 4.97
N PHE A 67 -7.81 -11.50 4.48
CA PHE A 67 -6.70 -12.12 3.75
C PHE A 67 -5.94 -13.14 4.64
N LYS A 68 -5.57 -12.77 5.87
CA LYS A 68 -4.89 -13.65 6.82
C LYS A 68 -5.74 -14.86 7.25
N ARG A 69 -7.06 -14.70 7.35
CA ARG A 69 -7.97 -15.82 7.64
C ARG A 69 -8.05 -16.83 6.49
N GLY A 70 -7.98 -16.35 5.26
CA GLY A 70 -7.91 -17.21 4.07
C GLY A 70 -6.55 -17.89 3.90
N GLN A 71 -5.49 -17.30 4.46
CA GLN A 71 -4.12 -17.79 4.37
C GLN A 71 -3.58 -18.11 5.77
N GLN A 72 -3.98 -19.21 6.37
CA GLN A 72 -3.23 -19.82 7.50
C GLN A 72 -1.88 -20.41 7.04
N TYR A 73 -1.25 -19.78 6.06
CA TYR A 73 -0.19 -20.35 5.26
C TYR A 73 1.15 -19.77 5.67
N LYS A 74 2.03 -20.62 6.18
CA LYS A 74 3.46 -20.31 6.25
C LYS A 74 4.06 -20.81 4.94
N PRO A 75 4.56 -19.94 4.05
CA PRO A 75 5.17 -20.36 2.81
C PRO A 75 6.36 -21.26 3.11
N ARG A 76 6.46 -22.41 2.42
CA ARG A 76 7.50 -23.42 2.63
C ARG A 76 8.39 -23.59 1.40
N CYS A 77 7.93 -23.12 0.25
CA CYS A 77 8.64 -23.20 -1.02
C CYS A 77 8.37 -21.92 -1.83
N LYS A 78 9.07 -21.78 -2.95
CA LYS A 78 8.95 -20.62 -3.83
C LYS A 78 7.53 -20.47 -4.38
N GLU A 79 6.90 -21.57 -4.70
CA GLU A 79 5.54 -21.63 -5.24
C GLU A 79 4.53 -21.02 -4.27
N ASP A 80 4.67 -21.31 -2.98
CA ASP A 80 3.83 -20.73 -1.92
C ASP A 80 3.96 -19.19 -1.86
N TYR A 81 5.17 -18.67 -2.06
CA TYR A 81 5.38 -17.21 -2.14
C TYR A 81 4.77 -16.60 -3.40
N LEU A 82 4.80 -17.30 -4.53
CA LEU A 82 4.16 -16.84 -5.75
C LEU A 82 2.65 -16.73 -5.57
N ASP A 83 2.02 -17.70 -4.92
CA ASP A 83 0.59 -17.65 -4.57
C ASP A 83 0.28 -16.44 -3.68
N ILE A 84 1.15 -16.11 -2.72
CA ILE A 84 0.99 -14.91 -1.90
C ILE A 84 1.11 -13.64 -2.74
N ILE A 85 2.09 -13.56 -3.64
CA ILE A 85 2.29 -12.42 -4.53
C ILE A 85 1.07 -12.23 -5.43
N GLU A 86 0.54 -13.28 -6.04
CA GLU A 86 -0.67 -13.21 -6.86
C GLU A 86 -1.87 -12.70 -6.05
N ASN A 87 -2.06 -13.21 -4.84
CA ASN A 87 -3.13 -12.75 -3.96
C ASN A 87 -2.97 -11.28 -3.55
N VAL A 88 -1.74 -10.81 -3.35
CA VAL A 88 -1.45 -9.39 -3.09
C VAL A 88 -1.82 -8.54 -4.30
N VAL A 89 -1.42 -8.97 -5.50
CA VAL A 89 -1.75 -8.26 -6.75
C VAL A 89 -3.25 -8.24 -7.00
N ASP A 90 -3.96 -9.33 -6.72
CA ASP A 90 -5.43 -9.36 -6.77
C ASP A 90 -6.08 -8.40 -5.77
N ALA A 91 -5.54 -8.32 -4.56
CA ALA A 91 -6.02 -7.38 -3.56
C ALA A 91 -5.78 -5.93 -3.97
N LEU A 92 -4.66 -5.63 -4.62
CA LEU A 92 -4.37 -4.30 -5.18
C LEU A 92 -5.42 -3.91 -6.22
N GLU A 93 -5.70 -4.79 -7.18
CA GLU A 93 -6.69 -4.54 -8.22
C GLU A 93 -8.09 -4.30 -7.63
N LYS A 94 -8.50 -5.13 -6.68
CA LYS A 94 -9.78 -5.00 -5.97
C LYS A 94 -9.91 -3.70 -5.18
N ASN A 95 -8.81 -3.16 -4.67
CA ASN A 95 -8.79 -1.93 -3.86
C ASN A 95 -8.24 -0.72 -4.62
N LYS A 96 -8.04 -0.82 -5.94
CA LYS A 96 -7.39 0.22 -6.75
C LYS A 96 -8.06 1.59 -6.61
N ARG A 97 -9.39 1.60 -6.49
CA ARG A 97 -10.16 2.83 -6.33
C ARG A 97 -9.76 3.58 -5.05
N GLU A 98 -9.76 2.88 -3.92
CA GLU A 98 -9.42 3.46 -2.63
C GLU A 98 -7.95 3.90 -2.58
N ILE A 99 -7.05 3.08 -3.13
CA ILE A 99 -5.62 3.42 -3.21
C ILE A 99 -5.40 4.67 -4.08
N ARG A 100 -6.10 4.81 -5.21
CA ARG A 100 -6.04 6.03 -6.03
C ARG A 100 -6.57 7.27 -5.32
N LEU A 101 -7.59 7.12 -4.49
CA LEU A 101 -8.07 8.23 -3.65
C LEU A 101 -7.00 8.65 -2.63
N LEU A 102 -6.25 7.69 -2.06
CA LEU A 102 -5.11 8.03 -1.20
C LEU A 102 -4.00 8.75 -1.98
N GLN A 103 -3.68 8.31 -3.19
CA GLN A 103 -2.69 8.99 -4.03
C GLN A 103 -3.10 10.42 -4.36
N LYS A 104 -4.38 10.64 -4.72
CA LYS A 104 -4.93 11.99 -4.95
C LYS A 104 -4.81 12.87 -3.70
N ALA A 105 -4.97 12.30 -2.52
CA ALA A 105 -4.92 12.98 -1.23
C ALA A 105 -3.50 13.08 -0.61
N HIS A 106 -2.46 12.53 -1.26
CA HIS A 106 -1.10 12.39 -0.72
C HIS A 106 -1.04 11.62 0.60
N LEU A 107 -1.86 10.57 0.73
CA LEU A 107 -1.99 9.71 1.90
C LEU A 107 -1.53 8.27 1.64
N GLU A 108 -0.83 8.03 0.54
CA GLU A 108 -0.34 6.70 0.16
C GLU A 108 0.59 6.08 1.20
N TYR A 109 1.21 6.90 2.06
CA TYR A 109 2.02 6.44 3.18
C TYR A 109 1.23 5.57 4.18
N LEU A 110 -0.09 5.83 4.35
CA LEU A 110 -0.94 4.99 5.21
C LEU A 110 -1.07 3.56 4.67
N TYR A 111 -1.12 3.43 3.35
CA TYR A 111 -1.13 2.14 2.69
C TYR A 111 0.26 1.49 2.70
N PHE A 112 1.33 2.29 2.55
CA PHE A 112 2.71 1.81 2.68
C PHE A 112 2.97 1.22 4.06
N ASP A 113 2.61 1.93 5.13
CA ASP A 113 2.78 1.44 6.51
C ASP A 113 2.08 0.10 6.71
N PHE A 114 0.82 0.00 6.25
CA PHE A 114 0.04 -1.22 6.30
C PHE A 114 0.71 -2.39 5.54
N MET A 115 1.17 -2.16 4.31
CA MET A 115 1.87 -3.17 3.53
C MET A 115 3.21 -3.56 4.17
N ASN A 116 3.98 -2.56 4.62
CA ASN A 116 5.30 -2.77 5.20
C ASN A 116 5.24 -3.66 6.44
N GLU A 117 4.28 -3.44 7.34
CA GLU A 117 4.06 -4.31 8.49
C GLU A 117 3.77 -5.76 8.08
N GLY A 118 2.89 -5.95 7.08
CA GLY A 118 2.56 -7.27 6.56
C GLY A 118 3.75 -8.00 5.93
N PHE A 119 4.56 -7.29 5.15
CA PHE A 119 5.75 -7.86 4.51
C PHE A 119 6.88 -8.14 5.50
N ILE A 120 7.14 -7.24 6.45
CA ILE A 120 8.14 -7.49 7.49
C ILE A 120 7.75 -8.73 8.29
N GLU A 121 6.48 -8.90 8.66
CA GLU A 121 6.00 -10.06 9.36
C GLU A 121 6.16 -11.35 8.54
N LEU A 122 5.90 -11.29 7.23
CA LEU A 122 6.04 -12.43 6.32
C LEU A 122 7.50 -12.86 6.18
N PHE A 123 8.41 -11.89 6.01
CA PHE A 123 9.82 -12.18 5.69
C PHE A 123 10.73 -12.29 6.91
N LYS A 124 10.33 -11.81 8.09
CA LYS A 124 11.21 -11.81 9.27
C LYS A 124 11.74 -13.20 9.69
N ASN A 125 10.98 -14.26 9.38
CA ASN A 125 11.33 -15.64 9.73
C ASN A 125 12.09 -16.37 8.61
N GLU A 126 12.08 -15.83 7.39
CA GLU A 126 12.61 -16.49 6.18
C GLU A 126 13.98 -15.90 5.76
N LEU A 127 14.28 -14.70 6.21
CA LEU A 127 15.57 -14.09 5.93
C LEU A 127 16.59 -14.59 6.95
N ASP A 128 17.71 -15.16 6.46
CA ASP A 128 18.86 -15.54 7.29
C ASP A 128 19.19 -14.42 8.28
N HIS A 129 19.14 -14.76 9.58
CA HIS A 129 19.41 -13.83 10.69
C HIS A 129 18.46 -12.61 10.81
N GLY A 130 17.22 -12.70 10.28
CA GLY A 130 16.24 -11.62 10.44
C GLY A 130 16.69 -10.28 9.87
N ASN A 131 17.28 -10.28 8.66
CA ASN A 131 17.75 -9.06 8.03
C ASN A 131 16.58 -8.12 7.69
N LEU A 132 16.17 -7.33 8.68
CA LEU A 132 15.07 -6.37 8.56
C LEU A 132 15.29 -5.33 7.46
N PHE A 133 16.55 -5.03 7.10
CA PHE A 133 16.85 -4.13 5.98
C PHE A 133 16.48 -4.74 4.63
N LEU A 134 16.69 -6.05 4.45
CA LEU A 134 16.23 -6.74 3.25
C LEU A 134 14.69 -6.79 3.19
N ALA A 135 14.03 -7.09 4.30
CA ALA A 135 12.56 -7.09 4.37
C ALA A 135 12.00 -5.70 4.02
N ALA A 136 12.56 -4.62 4.59
CA ALA A 136 12.20 -3.25 4.26
C ALA A 136 12.48 -2.90 2.79
N GLY A 137 13.61 -3.36 2.24
CA GLY A 137 13.96 -3.18 0.83
C GLY A 137 12.94 -3.85 -0.11
N TYR A 138 12.56 -5.09 0.16
CA TYR A 138 11.53 -5.80 -0.60
C TYR A 138 10.17 -5.13 -0.47
N SER A 139 9.76 -4.75 0.75
CA SER A 139 8.51 -4.03 0.99
C SER A 139 8.45 -2.73 0.18
N GLY A 140 9.50 -1.92 0.21
CA GLY A 140 9.58 -0.67 -0.56
C GLY A 140 9.54 -0.91 -2.07
N ALA A 141 10.23 -1.93 -2.57
CA ALA A 141 10.22 -2.28 -3.99
C ALA A 141 8.83 -2.74 -4.44
N ILE A 142 8.19 -3.65 -3.69
CA ILE A 142 6.85 -4.14 -3.99
C ILE A 142 5.84 -2.99 -3.94
N PHE A 143 5.92 -2.12 -2.93
CA PHE A 143 5.07 -0.94 -2.84
C PHE A 143 5.21 -0.04 -4.07
N ASN A 144 6.44 0.28 -4.51
CA ASN A 144 6.65 1.13 -5.68
C ASN A 144 6.09 0.51 -6.97
N ILE A 145 6.29 -0.80 -7.19
CA ILE A 145 5.68 -1.52 -8.32
C ILE A 145 4.17 -1.43 -8.26
N SER A 146 3.59 -1.70 -7.09
CA SER A 146 2.16 -1.68 -6.83
C SER A 146 1.55 -0.30 -7.12
N MET A 147 2.17 0.75 -6.59
CA MET A 147 1.70 2.12 -6.79
C MET A 147 1.78 2.55 -8.25
N ARG A 148 2.82 2.13 -8.98
CA ARG A 148 2.95 2.40 -10.40
C ARG A 148 1.81 1.76 -11.20
N TRP A 149 1.49 0.50 -10.89
CA TRP A 149 0.40 -0.22 -11.56
C TRP A 149 -0.97 0.38 -11.24
N VAL A 150 -1.22 0.75 -9.98
CA VAL A 150 -2.48 1.42 -9.60
C VAL A 150 -2.62 2.80 -10.26
N GLN A 151 -1.50 3.55 -10.45
CA GLN A 151 -1.50 4.84 -11.16
C GLN A 151 -1.96 4.72 -12.61
N SER A 152 -1.59 3.62 -13.29
CA SER A 152 -2.06 3.32 -14.66
C SER A 152 -3.47 2.72 -14.72
N ASP A 153 -4.19 2.74 -13.61
CA ASP A 153 -5.52 2.10 -13.46
C ASP A 153 -5.50 0.58 -13.66
N CYS A 154 -4.36 -0.05 -13.36
CA CYS A 154 -4.13 -1.48 -13.55
C CYS A 154 -4.32 -1.92 -15.02
N GLN A 155 -3.88 -1.09 -15.97
CA GLN A 155 -4.05 -1.38 -17.40
C GLN A 155 -3.06 -2.42 -17.91
N GLU A 156 -1.88 -2.51 -17.31
CA GLU A 156 -0.89 -3.51 -17.69
C GLU A 156 -1.33 -4.90 -17.21
N ASP A 157 -0.93 -5.91 -17.97
CA ASP A 157 -1.23 -7.30 -17.63
C ASP A 157 -0.70 -7.65 -16.22
N LYS A 158 -1.55 -8.21 -15.40
CA LYS A 158 -1.24 -8.63 -14.03
C LYS A 158 0.01 -9.51 -13.95
N SER A 159 0.20 -10.39 -14.94
CA SER A 159 1.36 -11.28 -15.00
C SER A 159 2.70 -10.54 -15.07
N LEU A 160 2.73 -9.35 -15.69
CA LEU A 160 3.93 -8.49 -15.71
C LEU A 160 4.27 -7.98 -14.31
N VAL A 161 3.25 -7.60 -13.53
CA VAL A 161 3.41 -7.09 -12.16
C VAL A 161 3.90 -8.22 -11.25
N VAL A 162 3.26 -9.39 -11.32
CA VAL A 162 3.67 -10.60 -10.58
C VAL A 162 5.12 -10.96 -10.91
N SER A 163 5.47 -11.01 -12.22
CA SER A 163 6.84 -11.32 -12.66
C SER A 163 7.87 -10.29 -12.19
N ALA A 164 7.53 -9.00 -12.17
CA ALA A 164 8.42 -7.97 -11.65
C ALA A 164 8.69 -8.13 -10.14
N ILE A 165 7.65 -8.43 -9.37
CA ILE A 165 7.77 -8.71 -7.93
C ILE A 165 8.58 -9.99 -7.70
N GLU A 166 8.31 -11.06 -8.46
CA GLU A 166 9.07 -12.31 -8.40
C GLU A 166 10.55 -12.09 -8.66
N GLN A 167 10.90 -11.32 -9.69
CA GLN A 167 12.30 -11.03 -10.04
C GLN A 167 13.02 -10.29 -8.91
N ILE A 168 12.38 -9.35 -8.24
CA ILE A 168 12.97 -8.61 -7.13
C ILE A 168 13.14 -9.52 -5.92
N THR A 169 12.14 -10.34 -5.61
CA THR A 169 12.13 -11.18 -4.42
C THR A 169 13.06 -12.40 -4.54
N PHE A 170 13.12 -13.02 -5.73
CA PHE A 170 13.83 -14.29 -5.94
C PHE A 170 14.94 -14.21 -6.99
N GLY A 171 14.98 -13.18 -7.82
CA GLY A 171 15.85 -13.09 -8.99
C GLY A 171 17.32 -12.77 -8.71
N GLY A 172 17.72 -12.65 -7.43
CA GLY A 172 19.10 -12.27 -7.05
C GLY A 172 20.21 -13.25 -7.43
N ARG A 173 19.93 -14.34 -8.15
CA ARG A 173 20.93 -15.38 -8.47
C ARG A 173 20.98 -15.90 -9.90
N ARG A 174 20.39 -15.36 -10.91
CA ARG A 174 20.75 -15.67 -12.33
C ARG A 174 19.93 -14.87 -13.34
N THR A 175 20.69 -14.26 -14.21
CA THR A 175 20.47 -13.51 -15.43
C THR A 175 20.44 -12.00 -15.20
N ARG A 176 21.63 -11.39 -15.43
CA ARG A 176 21.68 -9.96 -15.75
C ARG A 176 20.78 -9.79 -17.00
N PRO A 177 19.64 -9.10 -16.91
CA PRO A 177 19.01 -8.65 -18.13
C PRO A 177 20.06 -7.81 -18.83
N LYS A 178 20.23 -7.99 -20.14
CA LYS A 178 20.98 -7.03 -20.95
C LYS A 178 20.22 -5.72 -20.85
N VAL A 179 20.54 -4.93 -19.82
CA VAL A 179 20.06 -3.56 -19.69
C VAL A 179 20.60 -2.86 -20.93
N LYS A 180 19.76 -2.66 -21.94
CA LYS A 180 20.05 -1.72 -23.01
C LYS A 180 20.35 -0.43 -22.29
N LYS A 181 21.56 0.12 -22.50
CA LYS A 181 22.03 1.35 -21.89
C LYS A 181 21.02 2.47 -22.19
N PHE A 182 20.05 2.68 -21.30
CA PHE A 182 19.13 3.81 -21.34
C PHE A 182 19.76 5.11 -20.83
N PHE A 183 20.99 5.02 -20.34
CA PHE A 183 21.76 6.21 -20.01
C PHE A 183 22.60 6.61 -21.20
N THR A 184 22.00 7.37 -22.12
CA THR A 184 22.80 8.19 -23.04
C THR A 184 23.54 9.24 -22.20
N ARG A 185 24.74 9.60 -22.66
CA ARG A 185 25.70 10.48 -21.97
C ARG A 185 25.17 11.90 -21.69
N GLU A 186 23.95 12.21 -22.12
CA GLU A 186 23.32 13.53 -22.06
C GLU A 186 22.43 13.80 -20.83
N SER A 187 22.11 12.78 -20.02
CA SER A 187 21.36 12.98 -18.78
C SER A 187 22.25 13.14 -17.55
N ARG A 188 23.35 13.89 -17.67
CA ARG A 188 24.01 14.43 -16.48
C ARG A 188 23.11 15.53 -15.93
N LEU A 189 22.28 15.17 -14.96
CA LEU A 189 21.59 16.13 -14.10
C LEU A 189 22.63 17.10 -13.54
N ASN A 190 22.60 18.35 -13.99
CA ASN A 190 23.34 19.44 -13.41
C ASN A 190 22.81 19.68 -11.99
N PHE A 191 23.39 19.03 -11.01
CA PHE A 191 23.19 19.44 -9.62
C PHE A 191 23.89 20.80 -9.45
N PRO A 192 23.18 21.85 -8.97
CA PRO A 192 23.83 23.11 -8.67
C PRO A 192 24.89 22.88 -7.59
N GLN A 193 26.14 23.24 -7.90
CA GLN A 193 27.24 23.19 -6.94
C GLN A 193 26.93 24.18 -5.79
N PRO A 194 27.17 23.80 -4.52
CA PRO A 194 27.02 24.72 -3.40
C PRO A 194 27.96 25.91 -3.61
N LYS A 195 27.39 27.12 -3.64
CA LYS A 195 28.18 28.35 -3.67
C LYS A 195 28.99 28.42 -2.37
N ASN A 196 30.32 28.32 -2.47
CA ASN A 196 31.22 28.67 -1.37
C ASN A 196 30.98 30.13 -0.99
N GLN A 197 30.26 30.38 0.09
CA GLN A 197 30.30 31.68 0.74
C GLN A 197 31.62 31.76 1.51
N VAL A 198 32.53 32.55 0.97
CA VAL A 198 33.70 33.06 1.71
C VAL A 198 33.11 34.03 2.74
N ILE A 199 33.27 33.71 4.00
CA ILE A 199 32.98 34.63 5.10
C ILE A 199 34.29 35.39 5.34
N ASP A 200 34.28 36.69 5.04
CA ASP A 200 35.26 37.63 5.53
C ASP A 200 34.95 38.01 7.00
#